data_79b50e469525008cb10b2cfffeee2bbc
#
_entry.id   79b50e469525008cb10b2cfffeee2bbc
#
_cell.length_a   1.000
_cell.length_b   1.000
_cell.length_c   1.000
_cell.angle_alpha   90.00
_cell.angle_beta   90.00
_cell.angle_gamma   90.00
#
_symmetry.space_group_name_H-M   'P 1'
#
loop_
_entity.id
_entity.type
_entity.pdbx_description
1 polymer ?
#
loop_
_entity_poly.entity_id
_entity_poly.type
_entity_poly.pdbx_seq_one_letter_code
_entity_poly.pdbx_strand_id
1 'polypeptide(L)' 'MQKETLKERVYRGIYEAVTNGEYRPNDILTENQMIEKFGVSKCHVREALVELCKDGVLINIPRMGYQVRAVTLKE' A
#
# COMPACT_ATOMS: atom_id res chain seq x y z
N MET A 1 6.11 17.38 -18.12
CA MET A 1 5.69 17.11 -16.79
C MET A 1 4.68 16.01 -16.73
N GLN A 2 4.90 15.05 -15.90
CA GLN A 2 4.04 13.92 -15.86
C GLN A 2 3.03 14.03 -14.78
N LYS A 3 1.83 13.58 -15.06
CA LYS A 3 0.82 13.53 -14.05
C LYS A 3 0.77 12.15 -13.48
N GLU A 4 0.79 12.09 -12.18
CA GLU A 4 0.68 10.83 -11.49
C GLU A 4 -0.75 10.35 -11.58
N THR A 5 -0.97 9.09 -11.90
CA THR A 5 -2.32 8.55 -11.90
C THR A 5 -2.78 8.37 -10.46
N LEU A 6 -4.08 8.16 -10.27
CA LEU A 6 -4.60 7.94 -8.93
C LEU A 6 -4.05 6.66 -8.33
N LYS A 7 -3.88 5.65 -9.15
CA LYS A 7 -3.27 4.41 -8.67
C LYS A 7 -1.85 4.64 -8.21
N GLU A 8 -1.08 5.38 -9.00
CA GLU A 8 0.31 5.66 -8.66
C GLU A 8 0.41 6.47 -7.38
N ARG A 9 -0.53 7.39 -7.19
CA ARG A 9 -0.55 8.20 -6.00
C ARG A 9 -0.75 7.34 -4.76
N VAL A 10 -1.66 6.41 -4.82
CA VAL A 10 -1.90 5.51 -3.70
C VAL A 10 -0.69 4.61 -3.47
N TYR A 11 -0.16 4.05 -4.56
CA TYR A 11 1.00 3.19 -4.46
C TYR A 11 2.15 3.91 -3.76
N ARG A 12 2.47 5.10 -4.27
CA ARG A 12 3.60 5.83 -3.72
C ARG A 12 3.36 6.24 -2.28
N GLY A 13 2.13 6.65 -1.96
CA GLY A 13 1.82 7.05 -0.61
C GLY A 13 2.01 5.92 0.39
N ILE A 14 1.57 4.73 0.02
CA ILE A 14 1.72 3.58 0.91
C ILE A 14 3.18 3.16 0.99
N TYR A 15 3.86 3.15 -0.16
CA TYR A 15 5.26 2.75 -0.17
C TYR A 15 6.10 3.67 0.72
N GLU A 16 5.87 4.97 0.60
CA GLU A 16 6.61 5.92 1.42
C GLU A 16 6.28 5.76 2.89
N ALA A 17 5.01 5.51 3.21
CA ALA A 17 4.62 5.33 4.59
C ALA A 17 5.29 4.10 5.20
N VAL A 18 5.43 3.05 4.41
CA VAL A 18 6.11 1.85 4.88
C VAL A 18 7.59 2.12 5.09
N THR A 19 8.21 2.80 4.14
CA THR A 19 9.65 3.04 4.26
C THR A 19 9.97 4.08 5.30
N ASN A 20 9.04 4.99 5.57
CA ASN A 20 9.25 5.99 6.62
C ASN A 20 8.98 5.45 8.03
N GLY A 21 8.41 4.26 8.11
CA GLY A 21 8.06 3.71 9.41
C GLY A 21 6.71 4.15 9.92
N GLU A 22 5.94 4.85 9.10
CA GLU A 22 4.60 5.25 9.47
C GLU A 22 3.73 4.01 9.66
N TYR A 23 3.89 3.03 8.78
CA TYR A 23 3.30 1.71 8.95
C TYR A 23 4.40 0.75 9.37
N ARG A 24 4.13 -0.03 10.37
CA ARG A 24 5.12 -0.96 10.88
C ARG A 24 4.94 -2.33 10.29
N PRO A 25 5.98 -3.16 10.32
CA PRO A 25 5.81 -4.54 9.89
C PRO A 25 4.68 -5.19 10.66
N ASN A 26 3.89 -5.96 9.95
CA ASN A 26 2.73 -6.68 10.49
C ASN A 26 1.48 -5.83 10.67
N ASP A 27 1.55 -4.54 10.38
CA ASP A 27 0.34 -3.73 10.38
C ASP A 27 -0.56 -4.20 9.25
N ILE A 28 -1.87 -4.10 9.48
CA ILE A 28 -2.86 -4.50 8.49
C ILE A 28 -3.50 -3.27 7.90
N LEU A 29 -3.49 -3.20 6.58
CA LEU A 29 -4.14 -2.11 5.85
C LEU A 29 -5.36 -2.67 5.15
N THR A 30 -6.45 -1.93 5.16
CA THR A 30 -7.65 -2.38 4.45
C THR A 30 -7.94 -1.43 3.30
N GLU A 31 -8.71 -1.91 2.34
CA GLU A 31 -9.09 -1.07 1.22
C GLU A 31 -9.86 0.15 1.70
N ASN A 32 -10.78 -0.05 2.65
CA ASN A 32 -11.58 1.06 3.14
C ASN A 32 -10.74 2.13 3.79
N GLN A 33 -9.74 1.74 4.56
CA GLN A 33 -8.85 2.71 5.17
C GLN A 33 -8.12 3.53 4.11
N MET A 34 -7.69 2.87 3.05
CA MET A 34 -6.95 3.55 2.01
C MET A 34 -7.86 4.45 1.19
N ILE A 35 -9.10 4.03 0.99
CA ILE A 35 -10.07 4.86 0.30
C ILE A 35 -10.26 6.17 1.07
N GLU A 36 -10.42 6.07 2.37
CA GLU A 36 -10.59 7.24 3.19
C GLU A 36 -9.35 8.11 3.22
N LYS A 37 -8.21 7.49 3.32
CA LYS A 37 -6.97 8.24 3.43
C LYS A 37 -6.64 8.99 2.16
N PHE A 38 -6.80 8.36 1.02
CA PHE A 38 -6.39 8.96 -0.24
C PHE A 38 -7.53 9.62 -1.02
N GLY A 39 -8.76 9.33 -0.64
CA GLY A 39 -9.89 9.97 -1.29
C GLY A 39 -10.07 9.55 -2.74
N VAL A 40 -9.76 8.30 -3.05
CA VAL A 40 -9.91 7.80 -4.41
C VAL A 40 -10.82 6.60 -4.40
N SER A 41 -11.20 6.13 -5.59
CA SER A 41 -12.15 5.04 -5.67
C SER A 41 -11.51 3.72 -5.28
N LYS A 42 -12.36 2.77 -4.95
CA LYS A 42 -11.92 1.44 -4.54
C LYS A 42 -11.07 0.78 -5.60
N CYS A 43 -11.41 1.00 -6.85
CA CYS A 43 -10.67 0.38 -7.95
C CYS A 43 -9.21 0.79 -7.93
N HIS A 44 -8.96 2.08 -7.77
CA HIS A 44 -7.58 2.57 -7.75
C HIS A 44 -6.83 2.06 -6.53
N VAL A 45 -7.52 2.02 -5.40
CA VAL A 45 -6.90 1.52 -4.18
C VAL A 45 -6.52 0.05 -4.34
N ARG A 46 -7.46 -0.75 -4.86
CA ARG A 46 -7.20 -2.17 -5.01
C ARG A 46 -6.03 -2.43 -5.95
N GLU A 47 -5.98 -1.71 -7.07
CA GLU A 47 -4.89 -1.91 -8.01
C GLU A 47 -3.55 -1.57 -7.39
N ALA A 48 -3.50 -0.51 -6.62
CA ALA A 48 -2.25 -0.13 -5.97
C ALA A 48 -1.83 -1.17 -4.94
N LEU A 49 -2.79 -1.67 -4.16
CA LEU A 49 -2.47 -2.66 -3.16
C LEU A 49 -1.97 -3.96 -3.79
N VAL A 50 -2.59 -4.36 -4.90
CA VAL A 50 -2.15 -5.56 -5.61
C VAL A 50 -0.72 -5.38 -6.12
N GLU A 51 -0.41 -4.21 -6.64
CA GLU A 51 0.95 -3.98 -7.12
C GLU A 51 1.96 -4.00 -5.99
N LEU A 52 1.59 -3.45 -4.84
CA LEU A 52 2.47 -3.48 -3.69
C LEU A 52 2.73 -4.92 -3.24
N CYS A 53 1.72 -5.77 -3.37
CA CYS A 53 1.91 -7.19 -3.05
C CYS A 53 2.87 -7.84 -4.03
N LYS A 54 2.75 -7.51 -5.32
CA LYS A 54 3.65 -8.06 -6.31
C LYS A 54 5.08 -7.64 -6.06
N ASP A 55 5.25 -6.43 -5.57
CA ASP A 55 6.59 -5.90 -5.32
C ASP A 55 7.14 -6.35 -3.96
N GLY A 56 6.37 -7.09 -3.20
CA GLY A 56 6.84 -7.63 -1.95
C GLY A 56 6.74 -6.68 -0.77
N VAL A 57 6.03 -5.58 -0.95
CA VAL A 57 5.86 -4.62 0.14
C VAL A 57 4.75 -5.04 1.07
N LEU A 58 3.71 -5.65 0.51
CA LEU A 58 2.57 -6.10 1.29
C LEU A 58 2.30 -7.57 1.03
N ILE A 59 1.51 -8.16 1.92
CA ILE A 59 1.05 -9.53 1.76
C ILE A 59 -0.46 -9.51 1.84
N ASN A 60 -1.10 -10.14 0.87
CA ASN A 60 -2.56 -10.23 0.88
C ASN A 60 -2.98 -11.32 1.87
N ILE A 61 -3.68 -10.93 2.91
CA ILE A 61 -4.19 -11.87 3.92
C ILE A 61 -5.69 -11.97 3.70
N PRO A 62 -6.19 -13.11 3.25
CA PRO A 62 -7.63 -13.24 3.02
C PRO A 62 -8.43 -12.89 4.26
N ARG A 63 -9.50 -12.15 4.06
CA ARG A 63 -10.42 -11.76 5.12
C ARG A 63 -9.90 -10.71 6.07
N MET A 64 -8.61 -10.39 6.00
CA MET A 64 -8.07 -9.40 6.91
C MET A 64 -7.63 -8.14 6.20
N GLY A 65 -7.04 -8.28 5.05
CA GLY A 65 -6.56 -7.12 4.32
C GLY A 65 -5.15 -7.35 3.83
N TYR A 66 -4.34 -6.32 3.93
CA TYR A 66 -2.98 -6.36 3.41
C TYR A 66 -2.01 -6.09 4.54
N GLN A 67 -1.12 -7.03 4.77
CA GLN A 67 -0.18 -6.91 5.88
C GLN A 67 1.14 -6.35 5.39
N VAL A 68 1.69 -5.42 6.14
CA VAL A 68 2.97 -4.84 5.81
C VAL A 68 4.07 -5.85 6.11
N ARG A 69 4.89 -6.14 5.11
CA ARG A 69 5.99 -7.07 5.30
C ARG A 69 7.14 -6.37 5.99
N ALA A 70 7.89 -7.15 6.73
CA ALA A 70 9.10 -6.62 7.32
C ALA A 70 10.10 -6.48 6.20
N VAL A 71 10.43 -5.29 5.85
CA VAL A 71 11.40 -5.05 4.80
C VAL A 71 12.76 -5.01 5.46
N THR A 72 13.57 -6.00 5.20
CA THR A 72 14.89 -6.02 5.76
C THR A 72 15.85 -5.56 4.72
N LEU A 73 16.45 -4.46 4.97
CA LEU A 73 17.45 -4.00 4.08
C LEU A 73 18.71 -4.61 4.49
N LYS A 74 19.15 -5.49 3.72
CA LYS A 74 20.35 -6.10 4.06
C LYS A 74 21.39 -5.54 3.36
N GLU A 75 22.20 -5.26 3.68
CA GLU A 75 23.17 -4.76 3.01
C GLU A 75 24.12 -5.27 2.97
#